data_8fa1328f85768bf33c765ad1fb89d83a
#
_entry.id   8fa1328f85768bf33c765ad1fb89d83a
#
_cell.length_a   1.000
_cell.length_b   1.000
_cell.length_c   1.000
_cell.angle_alpha   90.00
_cell.angle_beta   90.00
_cell.angle_gamma   90.00
#
_symmetry.space_group_name_H-M   'P 1'
#
loop_
_entity.id
_entity.type
_entity.pdbx_description
1 polymer ?
#
loop_
_entity_poly.entity_id
_entity_poly.type
_entity_poly.pdbx_seq_one_letter_code
_entity_poly.pdbx_strand_id
1 'polypeptide(L)'
;MSKILAINAGSSSFKFQLFNMPSEEVLTKGLVERIGMDNSVFNITVNGEKKKEVIDIPDHSVAVELLLEKLTQYNIIESLDEIEGIGHRVVHGGEIFSDSSLITNDTLEKIESLSDLAPLHNPANVIGIKAFQKVLPNVPAVAVFDTAFHQTMPEESYLYSLPYDYYENYGIRKYGFHGTSHKYVTERAAELLGRPIEELRLISCHLGNGASIAAVEGGKSIDTSMGFTPLEGVAMGTRSGSIDPALIPYIMNKTGQDADEVINVLNKKSGLLGLSGFSSDLRDIEAEAENGHKRAQLALQVFADRIHKYIGSYAARMCGVDAIIFTAGIGENSDVVRERVLRGLEFMGVYWDPALNKVRGKEAFINYPHSPVKVLVIPTNEEVMIARDVVRVAGI
;
A
#
# COMPACT_ATOMS: atom_id res chain seq x y z
N MET A 1 -26.40 -2.38 -12.08
CA MET A 1 -25.22 -1.57 -11.72
C MET A 1 -25.15 -1.56 -10.22
N SER A 2 -24.10 -2.14 -9.67
CA SER A 2 -23.98 -2.34 -8.23
C SER A 2 -23.17 -1.23 -7.57
N LYS A 3 -23.72 -0.62 -6.51
CA LYS A 3 -23.01 0.40 -5.74
C LYS A 3 -22.18 -0.27 -4.63
N ILE A 4 -20.86 -0.15 -4.73
CA ILE A 4 -19.91 -0.80 -3.83
C ILE A 4 -19.14 0.24 -3.02
N LEU A 5 -19.13 0.09 -1.71
CA LEU A 5 -18.42 0.95 -0.78
C LEU A 5 -17.08 0.31 -0.40
N ALA A 6 -15.98 0.97 -0.76
CA ALA A 6 -14.62 0.56 -0.37
C ALA A 6 -14.17 1.36 0.86
N ILE A 7 -13.72 0.66 1.89
CA ILE A 7 -13.37 1.20 3.21
C ILE A 7 -11.93 0.84 3.59
N ASN A 8 -11.20 1.83 4.09
CA ASN A 8 -9.92 1.64 4.74
C ASN A 8 -9.95 2.31 6.11
N ALA A 9 -10.21 1.51 7.16
CA ALA A 9 -10.35 1.97 8.53
C ALA A 9 -9.05 1.85 9.31
N GLY A 10 -8.63 2.96 9.92
CA GLY A 10 -7.56 3.04 10.90
C GLY A 10 -8.10 3.28 12.31
N SER A 11 -7.19 3.42 13.30
CA SER A 11 -7.55 3.60 14.72
C SER A 11 -8.38 4.85 15.01
N SER A 12 -8.13 5.94 14.29
CA SER A 12 -8.80 7.23 14.49
C SER A 12 -9.28 7.88 13.19
N SER A 13 -9.38 7.10 12.11
CA SER A 13 -9.83 7.60 10.82
C SER A 13 -10.36 6.48 9.96
N PHE A 14 -11.20 6.79 8.97
CA PHE A 14 -11.41 5.91 7.83
C PHE A 14 -11.57 6.70 6.53
N LYS A 15 -10.99 6.15 5.48
CA LYS A 15 -11.13 6.60 4.10
C LYS A 15 -12.21 5.74 3.41
N PHE A 16 -13.01 6.36 2.57
CA PHE A 16 -14.05 5.67 1.82
C PHE A 16 -14.14 6.14 0.38
N GLN A 17 -14.57 5.23 -0.50
CA GLN A 17 -15.01 5.54 -1.86
C GLN A 17 -16.25 4.69 -2.20
N LEU A 18 -17.23 5.30 -2.85
CA LEU A 18 -18.40 4.62 -3.39
C LEU A 18 -18.28 4.52 -4.91
N PHE A 19 -18.34 3.31 -5.42
CA PHE A 19 -18.22 2.99 -6.83
C PHE A 19 -19.54 2.51 -7.42
N ASN A 20 -19.73 2.83 -8.69
CA ASN A 20 -20.76 2.22 -9.54
C ASN A 20 -20.08 1.14 -10.40
N MET A 21 -20.40 -0.13 -10.14
CA MET A 21 -19.78 -1.26 -10.84
C MET A 21 -20.71 -1.82 -11.93
N PRO A 22 -20.21 -2.32 -13.06
CA PRO A 22 -18.81 -2.54 -13.43
C PRO A 22 -18.12 -1.35 -14.10
N SER A 23 -18.77 -0.17 -14.19
CA SER A 23 -18.18 1.01 -14.85
C SER A 23 -16.99 1.61 -14.10
N GLU A 24 -16.80 1.26 -12.83
CA GLU A 24 -15.76 1.78 -11.92
C GLU A 24 -15.84 3.30 -11.70
N GLU A 25 -17.00 3.88 -11.99
CA GLU A 25 -17.24 5.30 -11.75
C GLU A 25 -17.26 5.60 -10.25
N VAL A 26 -16.44 6.55 -9.83
CA VAL A 26 -16.42 7.03 -8.44
C VAL A 26 -17.56 8.02 -8.22
N LEU A 27 -18.61 7.60 -7.51
CA LEU A 27 -19.75 8.44 -7.18
C LEU A 27 -19.41 9.48 -6.11
N THR A 28 -18.62 9.06 -5.11
CA THR A 28 -18.09 9.93 -4.07
C THR A 28 -16.86 9.30 -3.41
N LYS A 29 -16.09 10.14 -2.74
CA LYS A 29 -14.98 9.72 -1.86
C LYS A 29 -14.81 10.69 -0.72
N GLY A 30 -14.22 10.20 0.36
CA GLY A 30 -13.98 11.04 1.52
C GLY A 30 -13.08 10.41 2.57
N LEU A 31 -12.95 11.14 3.66
CA LEU A 31 -12.09 10.79 4.77
C LEU A 31 -12.72 11.33 6.05
N VAL A 32 -12.83 10.48 7.05
CA VAL A 32 -13.17 10.85 8.42
C VAL A 32 -11.90 10.80 9.25
N GLU A 33 -11.59 11.87 9.97
CA GLU A 33 -10.34 12.01 10.72
C GLU A 33 -10.62 12.38 12.18
N ARG A 34 -9.69 12.01 13.07
CA ARG A 34 -9.74 12.33 14.51
C ARG A 34 -10.96 11.74 15.22
N ILE A 35 -11.39 10.54 14.80
CA ILE A 35 -12.46 9.80 15.47
C ILE A 35 -12.06 9.53 16.92
N GLY A 36 -12.95 9.83 17.86
CA GLY A 36 -12.69 9.71 19.30
C GLY A 36 -11.83 10.84 19.89
N MET A 37 -11.60 11.90 19.13
CA MET A 37 -10.81 13.07 19.55
C MET A 37 -11.63 14.35 19.36
N ASP A 38 -11.19 15.44 20.04
CA ASP A 38 -11.77 16.76 19.82
C ASP A 38 -11.57 17.25 18.38
N ASN A 39 -12.58 17.95 17.85
CA ASN A 39 -12.56 18.52 16.50
C ASN A 39 -12.35 17.46 15.41
N SER A 40 -13.13 16.39 15.45
CA SER A 40 -13.17 15.40 14.37
C SER A 40 -13.59 16.06 13.06
N VAL A 41 -13.09 15.54 11.96
CA VAL A 41 -13.29 16.14 10.62
C VAL A 41 -13.91 15.10 9.69
N PHE A 42 -15.03 15.48 9.08
CA PHE A 42 -15.67 14.73 8.02
C PHE A 42 -15.46 15.44 6.68
N ASN A 43 -14.81 14.78 5.74
CA ASN A 43 -14.60 15.28 4.39
C ASN A 43 -15.30 14.37 3.39
N ILE A 44 -16.03 14.94 2.43
CA ILE A 44 -16.67 14.21 1.34
C ILE A 44 -16.60 15.03 0.05
N THR A 45 -16.46 14.35 -1.08
CA THR A 45 -16.50 14.99 -2.41
C THR A 45 -17.87 14.76 -3.03
N VAL A 46 -18.59 15.82 -3.36
CA VAL A 46 -19.92 15.79 -3.96
C VAL A 46 -19.87 16.57 -5.27
N ASN A 47 -20.17 15.92 -6.40
CA ASN A 47 -20.11 16.55 -7.74
C ASN A 47 -18.77 17.25 -8.03
N GLY A 48 -17.67 16.66 -7.58
CA GLY A 48 -16.32 17.22 -7.74
C GLY A 48 -15.91 18.26 -6.70
N GLU A 49 -16.82 18.74 -5.88
CA GLU A 49 -16.55 19.72 -4.83
C GLU A 49 -16.29 19.03 -3.47
N LYS A 50 -15.22 19.45 -2.80
CA LYS A 50 -14.92 18.97 -1.46
C LYS A 50 -15.74 19.74 -0.41
N LYS A 51 -16.50 19.00 0.38
CA LYS A 51 -17.20 19.50 1.57
C LYS A 51 -16.50 19.02 2.82
N LYS A 52 -16.30 19.93 3.77
CA LYS A 52 -15.63 19.67 5.04
C LYS A 52 -16.52 20.13 6.18
N GLU A 53 -16.73 19.25 7.14
CA GLU A 53 -17.45 19.54 8.38
C GLU A 53 -16.54 19.20 9.57
N VAL A 54 -16.52 20.06 10.59
CA VAL A 54 -15.93 19.78 11.89
C VAL A 54 -17.10 19.44 12.82
N ILE A 55 -17.15 18.20 13.28
CA ILE A 55 -18.25 17.67 14.07
C ILE A 55 -17.70 16.67 15.09
N ASP A 56 -18.36 16.52 16.21
CA ASP A 56 -17.99 15.54 17.22
C ASP A 56 -18.33 14.11 16.73
N ILE A 57 -17.30 13.27 16.65
CA ILE A 57 -17.40 11.87 16.19
C ILE A 57 -16.72 10.98 17.24
N PRO A 58 -17.47 10.52 18.26
CA PRO A 58 -16.89 9.82 19.41
C PRO A 58 -16.33 8.44 19.08
N ASP A 59 -16.86 7.77 18.08
CA ASP A 59 -16.44 6.43 17.68
C ASP A 59 -16.71 6.12 16.21
N HIS A 60 -16.25 4.96 15.76
CA HIS A 60 -16.43 4.49 14.38
C HIS A 60 -17.88 4.24 14.01
N SER A 61 -18.74 3.86 14.95
CA SER A 61 -20.19 3.63 14.65
C SER A 61 -20.85 4.94 14.27
N VAL A 62 -20.61 6.01 15.03
CA VAL A 62 -21.11 7.36 14.72
C VAL A 62 -20.54 7.86 13.40
N ALA A 63 -19.25 7.58 13.12
CA ALA A 63 -18.65 7.94 11.85
C ALA A 63 -19.31 7.26 10.64
N VAL A 64 -19.67 5.98 10.77
CA VAL A 64 -20.40 5.21 9.73
C VAL A 64 -21.83 5.75 9.56
N GLU A 65 -22.55 5.97 10.66
CA GLU A 65 -23.90 6.54 10.61
C GLU A 65 -23.89 7.91 9.89
N LEU A 66 -22.94 8.76 10.24
CA LEU A 66 -22.75 10.07 9.60
C LEU A 66 -22.45 9.93 8.09
N LEU A 67 -21.57 9.01 7.70
CA LEU A 67 -21.29 8.74 6.29
C LEU A 67 -22.58 8.38 5.54
N LEU A 68 -23.36 7.43 6.06
CA LEU A 68 -24.58 6.95 5.41
C LEU A 68 -25.66 8.05 5.33
N GLU A 69 -25.79 8.86 6.39
CA GLU A 69 -26.66 10.05 6.37
C GLU A 69 -26.24 11.03 5.27
N LYS A 70 -24.91 11.32 5.15
CA LYS A 70 -24.41 12.25 4.14
C LYS A 70 -24.56 11.74 2.72
N LEU A 71 -24.46 10.43 2.48
CA LEU A 71 -24.71 9.85 1.16
C LEU A 71 -26.15 10.12 0.68
N THR A 72 -27.13 9.99 1.56
CA THR A 72 -28.52 10.30 1.24
C THR A 72 -28.80 11.81 1.22
N GLN A 73 -28.28 12.57 2.19
CA GLN A 73 -28.46 14.03 2.26
C GLN A 73 -27.95 14.75 1.00
N TYR A 74 -26.85 14.26 0.42
CA TYR A 74 -26.28 14.85 -0.79
C TYR A 74 -26.80 14.21 -2.09
N ASN A 75 -27.85 13.36 -2.00
CA ASN A 75 -28.45 12.64 -3.13
C ASN A 75 -27.41 11.84 -3.97
N ILE A 76 -26.39 11.27 -3.32
CA ILE A 76 -25.45 10.34 -3.94
C ILE A 76 -26.11 8.99 -4.12
N ILE A 77 -26.95 8.61 -3.14
CA ILE A 77 -27.88 7.48 -3.17
C ILE A 77 -29.27 7.97 -2.76
N GLU A 78 -30.32 7.29 -3.23
CA GLU A 78 -31.70 7.57 -2.82
C GLU A 78 -32.06 6.86 -1.51
N SER A 79 -31.52 5.64 -1.32
CA SER A 79 -31.69 4.83 -0.11
C SER A 79 -30.46 3.98 0.17
N LEU A 80 -30.33 3.51 1.42
CA LEU A 80 -29.22 2.63 1.83
C LEU A 80 -29.26 1.25 1.14
N ASP A 81 -30.42 0.84 0.65
CA ASP A 81 -30.60 -0.43 -0.08
C ASP A 81 -29.87 -0.46 -1.43
N GLU A 82 -29.43 0.70 -1.91
CA GLU A 82 -28.60 0.77 -3.11
C GLU A 82 -27.15 0.35 -2.90
N ILE A 83 -26.68 0.26 -1.64
CA ILE A 83 -25.36 -0.26 -1.31
C ILE A 83 -25.44 -1.78 -1.32
N GLU A 84 -24.93 -2.40 -2.37
CA GLU A 84 -25.02 -3.83 -2.61
C GLU A 84 -23.84 -4.62 -2.04
N GLY A 85 -22.72 -3.93 -1.69
CA GLY A 85 -21.56 -4.58 -1.09
C GLY A 85 -20.60 -3.59 -0.44
N ILE A 86 -19.84 -4.08 0.54
CA ILE A 86 -18.83 -3.31 1.26
C ILE A 86 -17.52 -4.08 1.24
N GLY A 87 -16.44 -3.42 0.81
CA GLY A 87 -15.10 -3.95 0.87
C GLY A 87 -14.29 -3.27 1.99
N HIS A 88 -13.67 -4.07 2.84
CA HIS A 88 -12.82 -3.60 3.91
C HIS A 88 -11.36 -3.99 3.65
N ARG A 89 -10.47 -3.01 3.57
CA ARG A 89 -9.05 -3.29 3.63
C ARG A 89 -8.69 -3.83 5.02
N VAL A 90 -7.97 -4.94 5.05
CA VAL A 90 -7.38 -5.54 6.25
C VAL A 90 -5.88 -5.68 6.02
N VAL A 91 -5.08 -5.19 6.98
CA VAL A 91 -3.63 -5.12 6.75
C VAL A 91 -3.00 -6.51 6.71
N HIS A 92 -3.38 -7.42 7.60
CA HIS A 92 -2.71 -8.71 7.71
C HIS A 92 -3.67 -9.89 7.65
N GLY A 93 -3.47 -10.75 6.66
CA GLY A 93 -4.23 -11.99 6.46
C GLY A 93 -3.51 -13.26 6.94
N GLY A 94 -2.26 -13.14 7.40
CA GLY A 94 -1.42 -14.27 7.80
C GLY A 94 -1.25 -15.28 6.66
N GLU A 95 -1.13 -16.53 6.99
CA GLU A 95 -1.19 -17.66 6.06
C GLU A 95 -2.63 -18.20 5.88
N ILE A 96 -3.58 -17.65 6.65
CA ILE A 96 -4.99 -18.06 6.63
C ILE A 96 -5.69 -17.57 5.36
N PHE A 97 -5.35 -16.35 4.94
CA PHE A 97 -6.02 -15.71 3.81
C PHE A 97 -5.06 -15.49 2.64
N SER A 98 -5.21 -16.31 1.62
CA SER A 98 -4.48 -16.21 0.35
C SER A 98 -5.24 -15.43 -0.74
N ASP A 99 -6.46 -14.99 -0.45
CA ASP A 99 -7.32 -14.19 -1.32
C ASP A 99 -8.29 -13.37 -0.44
N SER A 100 -9.02 -12.46 -1.05
CA SER A 100 -10.11 -11.74 -0.42
C SER A 100 -11.22 -12.69 0.01
N SER A 101 -11.86 -12.41 1.13
CA SER A 101 -12.81 -13.34 1.76
C SER A 101 -14.08 -12.65 2.21
N LEU A 102 -15.24 -13.32 2.03
CA LEU A 102 -16.51 -12.87 2.58
C LEU A 102 -16.42 -12.82 4.13
N ILE A 103 -16.87 -11.74 4.71
CA ILE A 103 -16.84 -11.55 6.16
C ILE A 103 -18.03 -12.26 6.80
N THR A 104 -17.73 -13.38 7.43
CA THR A 104 -18.61 -14.12 8.31
C THR A 104 -18.13 -13.99 9.75
N ASN A 105 -18.83 -14.56 10.72
CA ASN A 105 -18.33 -14.62 12.10
C ASN A 105 -17.00 -15.37 12.19
N ASP A 106 -16.87 -16.51 11.49
CA ASP A 106 -15.62 -17.29 11.43
C ASP A 106 -14.47 -16.49 10.80
N THR A 107 -14.75 -15.79 9.69
CA THR A 107 -13.74 -14.92 9.05
C THR A 107 -13.28 -13.82 10.01
N LEU A 108 -14.21 -13.20 10.73
CA LEU A 108 -13.90 -12.13 11.66
C LEU A 108 -13.06 -12.62 12.84
N GLU A 109 -13.40 -13.77 13.42
CA GLU A 109 -12.60 -14.41 14.49
C GLU A 109 -11.18 -14.73 14.02
N LYS A 110 -11.03 -15.23 12.79
CA LYS A 110 -9.71 -15.47 12.18
C LYS A 110 -8.91 -14.17 12.01
N ILE A 111 -9.52 -13.08 11.55
CA ILE A 111 -8.86 -11.77 11.44
C ILE A 111 -8.44 -11.27 12.83
N GLU A 112 -9.28 -11.43 13.85
CA GLU A 112 -8.97 -11.05 15.23
C GLU A 112 -7.78 -11.86 15.78
N SER A 113 -7.72 -13.16 15.47
CA SER A 113 -6.61 -14.04 15.90
C SER A 113 -5.25 -13.65 15.31
N LEU A 114 -5.24 -12.90 14.21
CA LEU A 114 -4.01 -12.39 13.57
C LEU A 114 -3.56 -11.03 14.13
N SER A 115 -4.20 -10.53 15.18
CA SER A 115 -3.87 -9.21 15.77
C SER A 115 -2.45 -9.14 16.30
N ASP A 116 -1.86 -10.25 16.75
CA ASP A 116 -0.46 -10.29 17.21
C ASP A 116 0.53 -10.03 16.06
N LEU A 117 0.18 -10.35 14.81
CA LEU A 117 1.00 -10.05 13.63
C LEU A 117 0.89 -8.59 13.18
N ALA A 118 -0.21 -7.93 13.49
CA ALA A 118 -0.45 -6.52 13.14
C ALA A 118 -1.20 -5.77 14.26
N PRO A 119 -0.61 -5.61 15.45
CA PRO A 119 -1.30 -5.12 16.64
C PRO A 119 -1.79 -3.67 16.53
N LEU A 120 -1.18 -2.88 15.65
CA LEU A 120 -1.58 -1.48 15.41
C LEU A 120 -2.67 -1.34 14.33
N HIS A 121 -2.95 -2.39 13.56
CA HIS A 121 -3.77 -2.30 12.35
C HIS A 121 -4.99 -3.23 12.39
N ASN A 122 -4.81 -4.53 12.57
CA ASN A 122 -5.92 -5.49 12.53
C ASN A 122 -7.03 -5.18 13.54
N PRO A 123 -6.75 -4.83 14.81
CA PRO A 123 -7.81 -4.44 15.74
C PRO A 123 -8.64 -3.25 15.25
N ALA A 124 -7.99 -2.23 14.65
CA ALA A 124 -8.68 -1.07 14.09
C ALA A 124 -9.54 -1.45 12.87
N ASN A 125 -9.03 -2.33 12.01
CA ASN A 125 -9.80 -2.85 10.88
C ASN A 125 -11.05 -3.58 11.35
N VAL A 126 -10.94 -4.42 12.38
CA VAL A 126 -12.09 -5.15 12.98
C VAL A 126 -13.12 -4.19 13.57
N ILE A 127 -12.70 -3.14 14.26
CA ILE A 127 -13.61 -2.10 14.76
C ILE A 127 -14.40 -1.47 13.60
N GLY A 128 -13.73 -1.12 12.51
CA GLY A 128 -14.38 -0.60 11.32
C GLY A 128 -15.38 -1.59 10.72
N ILE A 129 -15.01 -2.84 10.55
CA ILE A 129 -15.90 -3.90 10.04
C ILE A 129 -17.16 -4.03 10.93
N LYS A 130 -16.99 -4.17 12.24
CA LYS A 130 -18.11 -4.29 13.20
C LYS A 130 -19.03 -3.07 13.17
N ALA A 131 -18.49 -1.87 13.00
CA ALA A 131 -19.27 -0.65 12.89
C ALA A 131 -20.20 -0.68 11.65
N PHE A 132 -19.70 -1.10 10.49
CA PHE A 132 -20.52 -1.26 9.29
C PHE A 132 -21.55 -2.39 9.42
N GLN A 133 -21.17 -3.54 9.96
CA GLN A 133 -22.11 -4.66 10.18
C GLN A 133 -23.28 -4.28 11.10
N LYS A 134 -23.06 -3.42 12.09
CA LYS A 134 -24.09 -2.94 12.99
C LYS A 134 -25.16 -2.11 12.27
N VAL A 135 -24.74 -1.27 11.32
CA VAL A 135 -25.64 -0.32 10.62
C VAL A 135 -26.20 -0.93 9.32
N LEU A 136 -25.42 -1.76 8.64
CA LEU A 136 -25.79 -2.44 7.39
C LEU A 136 -25.67 -3.97 7.52
N PRO A 137 -26.46 -4.62 8.39
CA PRO A 137 -26.28 -6.03 8.74
C PRO A 137 -26.56 -7.00 7.58
N ASN A 138 -27.31 -6.60 6.58
CA ASN A 138 -27.73 -7.44 5.45
C ASN A 138 -26.88 -7.22 4.19
N VAL A 139 -25.98 -6.24 4.20
CA VAL A 139 -25.11 -5.96 3.06
C VAL A 139 -23.87 -6.88 3.14
N PRO A 140 -23.56 -7.66 2.08
CA PRO A 140 -22.38 -8.52 2.08
C PRO A 140 -21.11 -7.67 2.21
N ALA A 141 -20.23 -8.11 3.10
CA ALA A 141 -18.95 -7.46 3.35
C ALA A 141 -17.80 -8.40 2.99
N VAL A 142 -16.74 -7.86 2.38
CA VAL A 142 -15.54 -8.59 1.94
C VAL A 142 -14.30 -7.99 2.58
N ALA A 143 -13.45 -8.83 3.16
CA ALA A 143 -12.12 -8.46 3.62
C ALA A 143 -11.11 -8.61 2.48
N VAL A 144 -10.34 -7.56 2.21
CA VAL A 144 -9.29 -7.51 1.20
C VAL A 144 -7.96 -7.28 1.92
N PHE A 145 -7.05 -8.25 1.82
CA PHE A 145 -5.84 -8.29 2.62
C PHE A 145 -4.63 -7.76 1.87
N ASP A 146 -3.86 -6.87 2.49
CA ASP A 146 -2.60 -6.35 1.92
C ASP A 146 -1.55 -7.45 1.67
N THR A 147 -1.63 -8.54 2.43
CA THR A 147 -0.69 -9.66 2.38
C THR A 147 -1.09 -10.76 1.39
N ALA A 148 -2.36 -10.81 0.96
CA ALA A 148 -2.90 -11.94 0.19
C ALA A 148 -2.21 -12.13 -1.16
N PHE A 149 -1.92 -11.05 -1.89
CA PHE A 149 -1.22 -11.12 -3.19
C PHE A 149 0.16 -11.78 -3.08
N HIS A 150 0.83 -11.64 -1.93
CA HIS A 150 2.16 -12.20 -1.68
C HIS A 150 2.14 -13.65 -1.18
N GLN A 151 0.97 -14.25 -0.97
CA GLN A 151 0.86 -15.65 -0.54
C GLN A 151 1.27 -16.65 -1.64
N THR A 152 1.51 -16.17 -2.86
CA THR A 152 2.06 -16.97 -3.97
C THR A 152 3.59 -17.07 -3.96
N MET A 153 4.27 -16.42 -3.01
CA MET A 153 5.72 -16.54 -2.87
C MET A 153 6.12 -17.98 -2.56
N PRO A 154 7.15 -18.53 -3.22
CA PRO A 154 7.68 -19.86 -2.89
C PRO A 154 8.46 -19.84 -1.57
N GLU A 155 8.68 -21.01 -0.98
CA GLU A 155 9.27 -21.16 0.36
C GLU A 155 10.63 -20.47 0.50
N GLU A 156 11.49 -20.58 -0.48
CA GLU A 156 12.80 -19.95 -0.49
C GLU A 156 12.76 -18.41 -0.52
N SER A 157 11.59 -17.82 -0.85
CA SER A 157 11.38 -16.37 -0.80
C SER A 157 10.82 -15.90 0.53
N TYR A 158 9.91 -16.67 1.13
CA TYR A 158 9.26 -16.23 2.35
C TYR A 158 9.95 -16.69 3.65
N LEU A 159 10.78 -17.74 3.62
CA LEU A 159 11.49 -18.20 4.79
C LEU A 159 12.69 -17.30 5.10
N TYR A 160 12.83 -16.95 6.37
CA TYR A 160 14.07 -16.38 6.87
C TYR A 160 15.07 -17.51 7.19
N SER A 161 16.36 -17.22 7.03
CA SER A 161 17.42 -18.16 7.40
C SER A 161 17.60 -18.23 8.94
N LEU A 162 16.52 -18.55 9.62
CA LEU A 162 16.42 -18.74 11.07
C LEU A 162 16.16 -20.22 11.39
N PRO A 163 16.23 -20.65 12.67
CA PRO A 163 15.77 -22.00 13.04
C PRO A 163 14.35 -22.24 12.51
N TYR A 164 14.16 -23.34 11.78
CA TYR A 164 12.91 -23.63 11.08
C TYR A 164 11.71 -23.71 12.03
N ASP A 165 11.94 -24.16 13.26
CA ASP A 165 10.93 -24.21 14.34
C ASP A 165 10.27 -22.83 14.60
N TYR A 166 10.95 -21.73 14.30
CA TYR A 166 10.36 -20.38 14.45
C TYR A 166 9.28 -20.12 13.42
N TYR A 167 9.44 -20.68 12.23
CA TYR A 167 8.37 -20.65 11.24
C TYR A 167 7.21 -21.56 11.65
N GLU A 168 7.51 -22.83 11.99
CA GLU A 168 6.48 -23.82 12.33
C GLU A 168 5.64 -23.43 13.56
N ASN A 169 6.29 -22.92 14.61
CA ASN A 169 5.62 -22.65 15.87
C ASN A 169 5.05 -21.23 15.99
N TYR A 170 5.61 -20.24 15.27
CA TYR A 170 5.28 -18.83 15.43
C TYR A 170 4.93 -18.12 14.15
N GLY A 171 4.91 -18.80 13.00
CA GLY A 171 4.63 -18.18 11.72
C GLY A 171 5.63 -17.10 11.31
N ILE A 172 6.90 -17.22 11.76
CA ILE A 172 7.94 -16.24 11.45
C ILE A 172 8.42 -16.45 10.02
N ARG A 173 7.86 -15.66 9.11
CA ARG A 173 8.15 -15.64 7.67
C ARG A 173 7.94 -14.25 7.10
N LYS A 174 8.40 -14.03 5.88
CA LYS A 174 8.03 -12.86 5.09
C LYS A 174 6.58 -12.97 4.64
N TYR A 175 5.76 -11.94 4.92
CA TYR A 175 4.38 -11.81 4.44
C TYR A 175 4.28 -10.83 3.28
N GLY A 176 4.92 -9.68 3.40
CA GLY A 176 4.80 -8.59 2.42
C GLY A 176 3.48 -7.81 2.58
N PHE A 177 3.47 -6.59 2.06
CA PHE A 177 2.35 -5.66 2.17
C PHE A 177 2.17 -4.89 0.86
N HIS A 178 1.20 -3.96 0.80
CA HIS A 178 0.80 -3.25 -0.43
C HIS A 178 0.36 -4.20 -1.56
N GLY A 179 -0.07 -5.41 -1.23
CA GLY A 179 -0.39 -6.43 -2.21
C GLY A 179 -1.50 -6.02 -3.17
N THR A 180 -2.53 -5.32 -2.67
CA THR A 180 -3.62 -4.78 -3.49
C THR A 180 -3.10 -3.79 -4.53
N SER A 181 -2.17 -2.90 -4.16
CA SER A 181 -1.53 -1.97 -5.08
C SER A 181 -0.65 -2.67 -6.11
N HIS A 182 0.23 -3.58 -5.67
CA HIS A 182 1.08 -4.36 -6.58
C HIS A 182 0.26 -5.16 -7.59
N LYS A 183 -0.84 -5.80 -7.15
CA LYS A 183 -1.77 -6.52 -8.03
C LYS A 183 -2.37 -5.58 -9.08
N TYR A 184 -2.94 -4.46 -8.64
CA TYR A 184 -3.57 -3.49 -9.54
C TYR A 184 -2.62 -3.00 -10.63
N VAL A 185 -1.44 -2.51 -10.26
CA VAL A 185 -0.53 -1.90 -11.23
C VAL A 185 0.11 -2.91 -12.17
N THR A 186 0.27 -4.18 -11.75
CA THR A 186 0.80 -5.23 -12.63
C THR A 186 -0.25 -5.73 -13.62
N GLU A 187 -1.51 -5.88 -13.21
CA GLU A 187 -2.63 -6.14 -14.11
C GLU A 187 -2.78 -5.00 -15.14
N ARG A 188 -2.75 -3.75 -14.66
CA ARG A 188 -2.83 -2.58 -15.54
C ARG A 188 -1.65 -2.46 -16.49
N ALA A 189 -0.44 -2.80 -16.04
CA ALA A 189 0.73 -2.84 -16.91
C ALA A 189 0.59 -3.87 -18.04
N ALA A 190 0.06 -5.05 -17.76
CA ALA A 190 -0.20 -6.07 -18.78
C ALA A 190 -1.18 -5.56 -19.85
N GLU A 191 -2.26 -4.88 -19.43
CA GLU A 191 -3.20 -4.23 -20.36
C GLU A 191 -2.51 -3.18 -21.25
N LEU A 192 -1.71 -2.30 -20.65
CA LEU A 192 -0.99 -1.24 -21.38
C LEU A 192 0.09 -1.80 -22.33
N LEU A 193 0.71 -2.92 -21.95
CA LEU A 193 1.68 -3.64 -22.79
C LEU A 193 1.00 -4.44 -23.90
N GLY A 194 -0.32 -4.69 -23.81
CA GLY A 194 -1.07 -5.52 -24.75
C GLY A 194 -0.60 -6.97 -24.76
N ARG A 195 -0.16 -7.50 -23.60
CA ARG A 195 0.35 -8.87 -23.44
C ARG A 195 -0.34 -9.57 -22.28
N PRO A 196 -0.59 -10.90 -22.39
CA PRO A 196 -1.09 -11.69 -21.26
C PRO A 196 -0.15 -11.55 -20.05
N ILE A 197 -0.73 -11.37 -18.87
CA ILE A 197 0.07 -11.21 -17.64
C ILE A 197 0.88 -12.46 -17.29
N GLU A 198 0.40 -13.62 -17.73
CA GLU A 198 1.03 -14.93 -17.54
C GLU A 198 2.39 -15.05 -18.25
N GLU A 199 2.66 -14.19 -19.22
CA GLU A 199 3.90 -14.16 -19.98
C GLU A 199 4.89 -13.10 -19.47
N LEU A 200 4.52 -12.32 -18.46
CA LEU A 200 5.26 -11.13 -18.05
C LEU A 200 6.05 -11.34 -16.76
N ARG A 201 7.24 -10.73 -16.73
CA ARG A 201 8.08 -10.53 -15.56
C ARG A 201 8.12 -9.05 -15.24
N LEU A 202 7.48 -8.66 -14.15
CA LEU A 202 7.26 -7.28 -13.79
C LEU A 202 7.92 -6.95 -12.44
N ILE A 203 8.51 -5.78 -12.33
CA ILE A 203 8.96 -5.22 -11.06
C ILE A 203 8.08 -4.03 -10.74
N SER A 204 7.33 -4.11 -9.65
CA SER A 204 6.44 -3.06 -9.18
C SER A 204 7.09 -2.31 -8.03
N CYS A 205 7.28 -1.01 -8.19
CA CYS A 205 7.85 -0.10 -7.20
C CYS A 205 6.75 0.80 -6.64
N HIS A 206 6.14 0.37 -5.53
CA HIS A 206 5.19 1.17 -4.77
C HIS A 206 5.96 2.10 -3.83
N LEU A 207 6.08 3.36 -4.21
CA LEU A 207 6.88 4.36 -3.50
C LEU A 207 5.97 5.47 -2.95
N GLY A 208 5.65 5.36 -1.69
CA GLY A 208 4.91 6.35 -0.91
C GLY A 208 5.66 6.70 0.38
N ASN A 209 4.94 7.14 1.41
CA ASN A 209 5.52 7.28 2.75
C ASN A 209 5.93 5.91 3.31
N GLY A 210 5.13 4.86 3.08
CA GLY A 210 5.57 3.47 3.05
C GLY A 210 5.99 3.10 1.64
N ALA A 211 7.03 2.27 1.50
CA ALA A 211 7.53 1.85 0.20
C ALA A 211 7.85 0.36 0.16
N SER A 212 7.51 -0.29 -0.95
CA SER A 212 7.87 -1.68 -1.20
C SER A 212 8.09 -1.94 -2.69
N ILE A 213 8.92 -2.93 -2.97
CA ILE A 213 9.20 -3.42 -4.32
C ILE A 213 8.70 -4.86 -4.38
N ALA A 214 8.03 -5.24 -5.45
CA ALA A 214 7.58 -6.62 -5.67
C ALA A 214 8.08 -7.15 -7.01
N ALA A 215 8.52 -8.40 -7.01
CA ALA A 215 8.80 -9.19 -8.20
C ALA A 215 7.55 -10.00 -8.54
N VAL A 216 7.01 -9.79 -9.73
CA VAL A 216 5.79 -10.45 -10.20
C VAL A 216 6.08 -11.19 -11.50
N GLU A 217 5.92 -12.49 -11.47
CA GLU A 217 6.10 -13.36 -12.62
C GLU A 217 4.82 -14.13 -12.92
N GLY A 218 4.36 -14.06 -14.15
CA GLY A 218 3.12 -14.72 -14.56
C GLY A 218 1.88 -14.27 -13.75
N GLY A 219 1.84 -13.01 -13.33
CA GLY A 219 0.76 -12.46 -12.50
C GLY A 219 0.82 -12.82 -11.03
N LYS A 220 1.86 -13.53 -10.57
CA LYS A 220 2.04 -13.96 -9.18
C LYS A 220 3.20 -13.23 -8.53
N SER A 221 3.01 -12.77 -7.30
CA SER A 221 4.12 -12.27 -6.47
C SER A 221 5.06 -13.42 -6.13
N ILE A 222 6.33 -13.31 -6.54
CA ILE A 222 7.35 -14.32 -6.24
C ILE A 222 8.36 -13.84 -5.19
N ASP A 223 8.42 -12.53 -4.96
CA ASP A 223 9.17 -11.91 -3.86
C ASP A 223 8.69 -10.48 -3.63
N THR A 224 8.91 -9.95 -2.43
CA THR A 224 8.63 -8.56 -2.08
C THR A 224 9.60 -8.06 -1.01
N SER A 225 9.79 -6.75 -0.95
CA SER A 225 10.80 -6.14 -0.08
C SER A 225 10.37 -6.01 1.38
N MET A 226 9.08 -5.79 1.66
CA MET A 226 8.58 -5.81 3.04
C MET A 226 8.54 -7.26 3.54
N GLY A 227 8.80 -7.44 4.82
CA GLY A 227 9.02 -8.76 5.41
C GLY A 227 7.91 -9.25 6.33
N PHE A 228 8.30 -9.74 7.50
CA PHE A 228 7.38 -10.10 8.60
C PHE A 228 6.53 -8.91 9.01
N THR A 229 7.12 -7.70 9.00
CA THR A 229 6.44 -6.42 9.22
C THR A 229 6.72 -5.45 8.07
N PRO A 230 5.97 -4.33 7.97
CA PRO A 230 6.24 -3.29 6.98
C PRO A 230 7.53 -2.48 7.24
N LEU A 231 8.36 -2.87 8.19
CA LEU A 231 9.63 -2.20 8.51
C LEU A 231 10.77 -2.63 7.58
N GLU A 232 10.83 -3.92 7.23
CA GLU A 232 11.88 -4.48 6.37
C GLU A 232 11.79 -3.93 4.94
N GLY A 233 12.89 -3.92 4.23
CA GLY A 233 12.98 -3.58 2.81
C GLY A 233 13.74 -2.30 2.54
N VAL A 234 13.21 -1.47 1.65
CA VAL A 234 13.80 -0.18 1.28
C VAL A 234 13.62 0.86 2.38
N ALA A 235 14.47 1.89 2.39
CA ALA A 235 14.25 3.07 3.22
C ALA A 235 12.93 3.74 2.81
N MET A 236 12.21 4.31 3.79
CA MET A 236 10.89 4.91 3.59
C MET A 236 10.87 6.33 4.18
N GLY A 237 9.73 6.97 4.26
CA GLY A 237 9.62 8.31 4.83
C GLY A 237 10.20 8.41 6.25
N THR A 238 9.77 7.51 7.16
CA THR A 238 10.22 7.45 8.56
C THR A 238 10.81 6.11 8.98
N ARG A 239 10.68 5.06 8.15
CA ARG A 239 11.17 3.71 8.44
C ARG A 239 12.54 3.49 7.85
N SER A 240 13.39 2.79 8.59
CA SER A 240 14.76 2.52 8.20
C SER A 240 14.89 1.62 6.97
N GLY A 241 13.92 0.70 6.75
CA GLY A 241 14.15 -0.47 5.93
C GLY A 241 15.11 -1.46 6.61
N SER A 242 15.65 -2.38 5.82
CA SER A 242 16.57 -3.43 6.32
C SER A 242 17.86 -2.85 6.90
N ILE A 243 18.23 -3.36 8.07
CA ILE A 243 19.48 -3.05 8.78
C ILE A 243 20.14 -4.36 9.25
N ASP A 244 21.39 -4.28 9.70
CA ASP A 244 22.02 -5.38 10.44
C ASP A 244 21.32 -5.51 11.80
N PRO A 245 20.74 -6.69 12.15
CA PRO A 245 20.07 -6.91 13.43
C PRO A 245 20.96 -6.66 14.66
N ALA A 246 22.28 -6.82 14.54
CA ALA A 246 23.24 -6.54 15.61
C ALA A 246 23.30 -5.04 15.99
N LEU A 247 22.77 -4.16 15.16
CA LEU A 247 22.62 -2.74 15.50
C LEU A 247 21.65 -2.52 16.66
N ILE A 248 20.63 -3.38 16.83
CA ILE A 248 19.63 -3.21 17.89
C ILE A 248 20.30 -3.22 19.28
N PRO A 249 20.97 -4.31 19.72
CA PRO A 249 21.64 -4.33 21.02
C PRO A 249 22.77 -3.30 21.12
N TYR A 250 23.45 -2.98 20.01
CA TYR A 250 24.46 -1.94 20.01
C TYR A 250 23.89 -0.57 20.35
N ILE A 251 22.76 -0.20 19.72
CA ILE A 251 22.06 1.08 19.97
C ILE A 251 21.54 1.10 21.43
N MET A 252 20.91 0.00 21.90
CA MET A 252 20.44 -0.13 23.28
C MET A 252 21.57 0.19 24.28
N ASN A 253 22.74 -0.41 24.09
CA ASN A 253 23.91 -0.20 24.95
C ASN A 253 24.44 1.25 24.89
N LYS A 254 24.32 1.94 23.75
CA LYS A 254 24.81 3.31 23.57
C LYS A 254 23.85 4.37 24.08
N THR A 255 22.55 4.11 23.98
CA THR A 255 21.52 5.11 24.25
C THR A 255 20.77 4.86 25.57
N GLY A 256 20.84 3.66 26.12
CA GLY A 256 20.05 3.23 27.28
C GLY A 256 18.60 2.90 26.96
N GLN A 257 18.23 2.90 25.68
CA GLN A 257 16.88 2.54 25.21
C GLN A 257 16.67 1.04 25.32
N ASP A 258 15.42 0.61 25.52
CA ASP A 258 15.04 -0.79 25.39
C ASP A 258 14.78 -1.19 23.91
N ALA A 259 14.46 -2.47 23.68
CA ALA A 259 14.27 -2.99 22.32
C ALA A 259 13.06 -2.32 21.61
N ASP A 260 11.97 -2.10 22.33
CA ASP A 260 10.75 -1.50 21.75
C ASP A 260 10.98 -0.02 21.40
N GLU A 261 11.73 0.70 22.23
CA GLU A 261 12.14 2.07 21.95
C GLU A 261 13.01 2.17 20.70
N VAL A 262 13.98 1.23 20.53
CA VAL A 262 14.82 1.17 19.32
C VAL A 262 13.97 0.84 18.09
N ILE A 263 13.08 -0.15 18.17
CA ILE A 263 12.15 -0.48 17.08
C ILE A 263 11.25 0.73 16.73
N ASN A 264 10.81 1.49 17.73
CA ASN A 264 10.06 2.72 17.48
C ASN A 264 10.90 3.80 16.74
N VAL A 265 12.19 3.92 17.05
CA VAL A 265 13.11 4.79 16.29
C VAL A 265 13.22 4.32 14.84
N LEU A 266 13.38 3.02 14.60
CA LEU A 266 13.45 2.45 13.25
C LEU A 266 12.17 2.68 12.44
N ASN A 267 11.00 2.69 13.09
CA ASN A 267 9.71 2.92 12.44
C ASN A 267 9.36 4.39 12.21
N LYS A 268 9.70 5.28 13.16
CA LYS A 268 9.13 6.66 13.20
C LYS A 268 10.16 7.78 13.06
N LYS A 269 11.45 7.50 13.25
CA LYS A 269 12.50 8.54 13.30
C LYS A 269 13.66 8.26 12.34
N SER A 270 13.52 7.28 11.47
CA SER A 270 14.53 6.81 10.52
C SER A 270 14.18 7.18 9.07
N GLY A 271 14.66 6.44 8.11
CA GLY A 271 14.38 6.67 6.70
C GLY A 271 14.78 8.06 6.21
N LEU A 272 13.97 8.65 5.34
CA LEU A 272 14.21 9.99 4.80
C LEU A 272 14.30 11.05 5.91
N LEU A 273 13.40 10.97 6.92
CA LEU A 273 13.44 11.86 8.08
C LEU A 273 14.76 11.76 8.84
N GLY A 274 15.19 10.56 9.17
CA GLY A 274 16.43 10.32 9.92
C GLY A 274 17.68 10.74 9.17
N LEU A 275 17.72 10.47 7.87
CA LEU A 275 18.85 10.81 6.99
C LEU A 275 18.92 12.31 6.72
N SER A 276 17.82 12.94 6.34
CA SER A 276 17.76 14.39 6.08
C SER A 276 17.93 15.21 7.36
N GLY A 277 17.28 14.76 8.43
CA GLY A 277 17.28 15.41 9.74
C GLY A 277 16.22 16.48 9.91
N PHE A 278 15.30 16.67 8.94
CA PHE A 278 14.29 17.73 9.02
C PHE A 278 12.90 17.34 8.48
N SER A 279 12.78 16.44 7.49
CA SER A 279 11.49 16.08 6.92
C SER A 279 11.43 14.62 6.46
N SER A 280 10.24 14.03 6.52
CA SER A 280 9.90 12.77 5.86
C SER A 280 9.20 12.99 4.51
N ASP A 281 8.79 14.23 4.21
CA ASP A 281 8.16 14.59 2.94
C ASP A 281 9.22 14.76 1.87
N LEU A 282 9.10 13.96 0.81
CA LEU A 282 10.05 13.98 -0.29
C LEU A 282 10.14 15.35 -0.97
N ARG A 283 9.02 16.10 -1.03
CA ARG A 283 8.96 17.41 -1.68
C ARG A 283 9.87 18.43 -0.97
N ASP A 284 9.87 18.41 0.36
CA ASP A 284 10.76 19.26 1.17
C ASP A 284 12.22 18.85 0.94
N ILE A 285 12.48 17.53 0.89
CA ILE A 285 13.83 16.99 0.71
C ILE A 285 14.36 17.32 -0.70
N GLU A 286 13.54 17.19 -1.74
CA GLU A 286 13.92 17.57 -3.11
C GLU A 286 14.25 19.07 -3.19
N ALA A 287 13.38 19.93 -2.63
CA ALA A 287 13.61 21.38 -2.63
C ALA A 287 14.92 21.77 -1.92
N GLU A 288 15.19 21.18 -0.75
CA GLU A 288 16.45 21.46 -0.03
C GLU A 288 17.67 20.84 -0.70
N ALA A 289 17.51 19.70 -1.39
CA ALA A 289 18.59 19.09 -2.17
C ALA A 289 19.00 19.97 -3.36
N GLU A 290 18.04 20.60 -4.05
CA GLU A 290 18.28 21.58 -5.12
C GLU A 290 19.01 22.81 -4.58
N ASN A 291 18.70 23.24 -3.36
CA ASN A 291 19.41 24.34 -2.66
C ASN A 291 20.80 23.96 -2.15
N GLY A 292 21.27 22.73 -2.42
CA GLY A 292 22.61 22.26 -2.07
C GLY A 292 22.72 21.68 -0.64
N HIS A 293 21.60 21.40 0.05
CA HIS A 293 21.63 20.78 1.38
C HIS A 293 22.17 19.34 1.30
N LYS A 294 23.35 19.10 1.83
CA LYS A 294 24.10 17.85 1.68
C LYS A 294 23.35 16.62 2.18
N ARG A 295 22.71 16.71 3.36
CA ARG A 295 21.96 15.57 3.93
C ARG A 295 20.68 15.27 3.16
N ALA A 296 20.04 16.29 2.57
CA ALA A 296 18.89 16.08 1.67
C ALA A 296 19.32 15.32 0.40
N GLN A 297 20.43 15.72 -0.22
CA GLN A 297 20.99 15.00 -1.37
C GLN A 297 21.35 13.55 -1.02
N LEU A 298 21.98 13.34 0.14
CA LEU A 298 22.32 12.00 0.64
C LEU A 298 21.08 11.15 0.90
N ALA A 299 20.03 11.73 1.52
CA ALA A 299 18.78 11.02 1.77
C ALA A 299 18.12 10.52 0.48
N LEU A 300 18.05 11.38 -0.56
CA LEU A 300 17.56 10.98 -1.88
C LEU A 300 18.44 9.89 -2.52
N GLN A 301 19.75 9.99 -2.38
CA GLN A 301 20.68 9.00 -2.94
C GLN A 301 20.53 7.64 -2.25
N VAL A 302 20.45 7.60 -0.91
CA VAL A 302 20.26 6.36 -0.15
C VAL A 302 18.91 5.73 -0.49
N PHE A 303 17.84 6.53 -0.57
CA PHE A 303 16.51 6.05 -0.93
C PHE A 303 16.52 5.39 -2.31
N ALA A 304 17.05 6.07 -3.32
CA ALA A 304 17.13 5.54 -4.68
C ALA A 304 18.05 4.31 -4.78
N ASP A 305 19.18 4.29 -4.09
CA ASP A 305 20.13 3.16 -4.06
C ASP A 305 19.48 1.88 -3.53
N ARG A 306 18.66 1.98 -2.47
CA ARG A 306 17.94 0.81 -1.93
C ARG A 306 16.95 0.24 -2.94
N ILE A 307 16.19 1.09 -3.63
CA ILE A 307 15.24 0.68 -4.67
C ILE A 307 15.98 0.04 -5.86
N HIS A 308 17.04 0.69 -6.32
CA HIS A 308 17.89 0.21 -7.42
C HIS A 308 18.42 -1.21 -7.16
N LYS A 309 18.91 -1.47 -5.95
CA LYS A 309 19.39 -2.80 -5.54
C LYS A 309 18.29 -3.86 -5.57
N TYR A 310 17.08 -3.54 -5.11
CA TYR A 310 15.95 -4.48 -5.20
C TYR A 310 15.56 -4.77 -6.64
N ILE A 311 15.55 -3.76 -7.52
CA ILE A 311 15.28 -3.97 -8.95
C ILE A 311 16.31 -4.95 -9.55
N GLY A 312 17.59 -4.75 -9.27
CA GLY A 312 18.66 -5.65 -9.74
C GLY A 312 18.51 -7.07 -9.21
N SER A 313 18.23 -7.22 -7.92
CA SER A 313 17.99 -8.51 -7.26
C SER A 313 16.80 -9.24 -7.87
N TYR A 314 15.70 -8.56 -8.10
CA TYR A 314 14.47 -9.17 -8.63
C TYR A 314 14.58 -9.49 -10.12
N ALA A 315 15.27 -8.67 -10.91
CA ALA A 315 15.58 -9.00 -12.28
C ALA A 315 16.46 -10.26 -12.39
N ALA A 316 17.44 -10.41 -11.51
CA ALA A 316 18.25 -11.62 -11.44
C ALA A 316 17.40 -12.85 -11.04
N ARG A 317 16.52 -12.70 -10.03
CA ARG A 317 15.63 -13.77 -9.58
C ARG A 317 14.70 -14.28 -10.69
N MET A 318 14.13 -13.37 -11.47
CA MET A 318 13.22 -13.70 -12.59
C MET A 318 13.96 -14.06 -13.89
N CYS A 319 15.31 -14.08 -13.89
CA CYS A 319 16.12 -14.27 -15.09
C CYS A 319 15.77 -13.27 -16.22
N GLY A 320 15.49 -12.04 -15.85
CA GLY A 320 15.10 -10.95 -16.73
C GLY A 320 13.90 -10.16 -16.23
N VAL A 321 13.55 -9.12 -16.95
CA VAL A 321 12.40 -8.25 -16.64
C VAL A 321 11.81 -7.71 -17.94
N ASP A 322 10.49 -7.65 -18.05
CA ASP A 322 9.77 -7.09 -19.19
C ASP A 322 9.41 -5.62 -18.96
N ALA A 323 9.03 -5.26 -17.70
CA ALA A 323 8.76 -3.88 -17.34
C ALA A 323 9.02 -3.57 -15.86
N ILE A 324 9.36 -2.30 -15.60
CA ILE A 324 9.47 -1.68 -14.28
C ILE A 324 8.34 -0.67 -14.15
N ILE A 325 7.60 -0.72 -13.04
CA ILE A 325 6.43 0.10 -12.79
C ILE A 325 6.67 0.97 -11.56
N PHE A 326 6.46 2.28 -11.70
CA PHE A 326 6.47 3.23 -10.59
C PHE A 326 5.06 3.65 -10.24
N THR A 327 4.73 3.56 -8.94
CA THR A 327 3.39 3.86 -8.42
C THR A 327 3.46 4.47 -7.03
N ALA A 328 2.31 4.85 -6.49
CA ALA A 328 2.12 5.60 -5.25
C ALA A 328 2.75 7.00 -5.28
N GLY A 329 2.53 7.76 -4.22
CA GLY A 329 2.75 9.20 -4.22
C GLY A 329 4.11 9.67 -4.71
N ILE A 330 5.20 9.00 -4.32
CA ILE A 330 6.56 9.31 -4.78
C ILE A 330 6.78 8.75 -6.19
N GLY A 331 6.42 7.48 -6.43
CA GLY A 331 6.62 6.82 -7.71
C GLY A 331 5.90 7.53 -8.87
N GLU A 332 4.69 8.02 -8.61
CA GLU A 332 3.86 8.73 -9.58
C GLU A 332 4.33 10.17 -9.86
N ASN A 333 4.90 10.86 -8.85
CA ASN A 333 5.06 12.30 -8.92
C ASN A 333 6.52 12.79 -8.89
N SER A 334 7.50 11.96 -8.51
CA SER A 334 8.91 12.36 -8.45
C SER A 334 9.70 11.84 -9.65
N ASP A 335 9.91 12.68 -10.62
CA ASP A 335 10.83 12.43 -11.74
C ASP A 335 12.29 12.33 -11.28
N VAL A 336 12.65 13.04 -10.22
CA VAL A 336 14.00 13.02 -9.61
C VAL A 336 14.32 11.64 -9.02
N VAL A 337 13.38 11.05 -8.28
CA VAL A 337 13.57 9.71 -7.72
C VAL A 337 13.61 8.66 -8.83
N ARG A 338 12.66 8.70 -9.79
CA ARG A 338 12.66 7.75 -10.91
C ARG A 338 13.97 7.81 -11.71
N GLU A 339 14.47 9.02 -12.02
CA GLU A 339 15.76 9.20 -12.69
C GLU A 339 16.90 8.55 -11.90
N ARG A 340 17.00 8.83 -10.57
CA ARG A 340 18.05 8.29 -9.73
C ARG A 340 18.01 6.76 -9.65
N VAL A 341 16.81 6.19 -9.61
CA VAL A 341 16.58 4.74 -9.58
C VAL A 341 16.95 4.08 -10.91
N LEU A 342 16.59 4.71 -12.03
CA LEU A 342 16.77 4.12 -13.37
C LEU A 342 18.21 4.29 -13.93
N ARG A 343 18.94 5.29 -13.44
CA ARG A 343 20.30 5.55 -13.90
C ARG A 343 21.22 4.36 -13.59
N GLY A 344 21.88 3.84 -14.63
CA GLY A 344 22.77 2.69 -14.52
C GLY A 344 22.11 1.33 -14.75
N LEU A 345 20.81 1.29 -15.13
CA LEU A 345 20.11 0.06 -15.49
C LEU A 345 20.15 -0.26 -17.00
N GLU A 346 20.91 0.50 -17.78
CA GLU A 346 21.04 0.33 -19.23
C GLU A 346 21.58 -1.06 -19.59
N PHE A 347 22.43 -1.65 -18.74
CA PHE A 347 22.94 -3.02 -18.91
C PHE A 347 21.84 -4.09 -18.89
N MET A 348 20.68 -3.77 -18.30
CA MET A 348 19.50 -4.65 -18.28
C MET A 348 18.55 -4.36 -19.44
N GLY A 349 18.87 -3.42 -20.32
CA GLY A 349 17.99 -3.01 -21.41
C GLY A 349 16.95 -1.95 -21.03
N VAL A 350 17.19 -1.21 -19.95
CA VAL A 350 16.32 -0.11 -19.50
C VAL A 350 16.83 1.20 -20.07
N TYR A 351 16.15 1.74 -21.09
CA TYR A 351 16.47 3.03 -21.69
C TYR A 351 15.33 4.00 -21.50
N TRP A 352 15.42 4.83 -20.47
CA TRP A 352 14.38 5.80 -20.09
C TRP A 352 14.62 7.16 -20.78
N ASP A 353 13.50 7.89 -21.04
CA ASP A 353 13.50 9.20 -21.69
C ASP A 353 13.31 10.31 -20.64
N PRO A 354 14.31 11.22 -20.47
CA PRO A 354 14.21 12.33 -19.52
C PRO A 354 13.01 13.26 -19.73
N ALA A 355 12.56 13.43 -20.97
CA ALA A 355 11.42 14.28 -21.28
C ALA A 355 10.10 13.60 -20.87
N LEU A 356 9.94 12.32 -21.19
CA LEU A 356 8.77 11.53 -20.79
C LEU A 356 8.71 11.32 -19.29
N ASN A 357 9.89 11.22 -18.62
CA ASN A 357 9.96 11.08 -17.16
C ASN A 357 9.38 12.27 -16.37
N LYS A 358 9.12 13.41 -17.01
CA LYS A 358 8.48 14.56 -16.34
C LYS A 358 7.00 14.37 -16.02
N VAL A 359 6.40 13.26 -16.41
CA VAL A 359 5.00 12.93 -16.09
C VAL A 359 4.76 12.91 -14.58
N ARG A 360 3.57 13.36 -14.16
CA ARG A 360 3.13 13.37 -12.74
C ARG A 360 1.67 12.92 -12.66
N GLY A 361 1.40 11.92 -11.81
CA GLY A 361 0.06 11.45 -11.48
C GLY A 361 -0.79 10.95 -12.65
N LYS A 362 -0.15 10.52 -13.75
CA LYS A 362 -0.82 10.01 -14.95
C LYS A 362 -0.13 8.74 -15.46
N GLU A 363 -0.90 7.87 -16.07
CA GLU A 363 -0.36 6.71 -16.79
C GLU A 363 0.53 7.15 -17.95
N ALA A 364 1.74 6.63 -18.02
CA ALA A 364 2.66 6.90 -19.10
C ALA A 364 3.76 5.84 -19.19
N PHE A 365 4.20 5.59 -20.43
CA PHE A 365 5.51 5.01 -20.69
C PHE A 365 6.56 6.11 -20.63
N ILE A 366 7.64 5.89 -19.89
CA ILE A 366 8.73 6.86 -19.74
C ILE A 366 10.05 6.36 -20.34
N ASN A 367 10.01 5.29 -21.12
CA ASN A 367 11.15 4.71 -21.84
C ASN A 367 11.16 5.15 -23.30
N TYR A 368 12.35 5.12 -23.90
CA TYR A 368 12.49 5.24 -25.35
C TYR A 368 11.78 4.08 -26.09
N PRO A 369 11.27 4.27 -27.31
CA PRO A 369 10.56 3.22 -28.08
C PRO A 369 11.40 1.93 -28.26
N HIS A 370 12.71 2.07 -28.41
CA HIS A 370 13.62 0.96 -28.61
C HIS A 370 14.03 0.23 -27.33
N SER A 371 13.61 0.70 -26.16
CA SER A 371 13.94 0.05 -24.89
C SER A 371 13.35 -1.37 -24.82
N PRO A 372 14.15 -2.42 -24.65
CA PRO A 372 13.64 -3.77 -24.45
C PRO A 372 12.78 -3.87 -23.20
N VAL A 373 13.27 -3.35 -22.09
CA VAL A 373 12.53 -3.26 -20.84
C VAL A 373 11.71 -1.97 -20.83
N LYS A 374 10.40 -2.10 -20.63
CA LYS A 374 9.51 -0.94 -20.55
C LYS A 374 9.55 -0.33 -19.16
N VAL A 375 9.32 0.97 -19.08
CA VAL A 375 9.21 1.69 -17.80
C VAL A 375 7.91 2.46 -17.80
N LEU A 376 7.06 2.17 -16.81
CA LEU A 376 5.74 2.75 -16.71
C LEU A 376 5.58 3.54 -15.41
N VAL A 377 4.81 4.61 -15.49
CA VAL A 377 4.20 5.25 -14.32
C VAL A 377 2.71 4.88 -14.36
N ILE A 378 2.22 4.26 -13.30
CA ILE A 378 0.81 3.85 -13.19
C ILE A 378 0.30 4.29 -11.82
N PRO A 379 -0.60 5.28 -11.75
CA PRO A 379 -1.26 5.66 -10.51
C PRO A 379 -2.01 4.46 -9.91
N THR A 380 -1.71 4.15 -8.64
CA THR A 380 -2.40 3.04 -7.96
C THR A 380 -3.85 3.39 -7.65
N ASN A 381 -4.71 2.38 -7.65
CA ASN A 381 -6.11 2.51 -7.25
C ASN A 381 -6.52 1.27 -6.44
N GLU A 382 -6.14 1.28 -5.17
CA GLU A 382 -6.44 0.17 -4.25
C GLU A 382 -7.94 0.06 -3.99
N GLU A 383 -8.65 1.19 -3.94
CA GLU A 383 -10.08 1.21 -3.66
C GLU A 383 -10.89 0.54 -4.79
N VAL A 384 -10.49 0.72 -6.05
CA VAL A 384 -11.16 0.02 -7.16
C VAL A 384 -10.91 -1.48 -7.11
N MET A 385 -9.72 -1.92 -6.69
CA MET A 385 -9.43 -3.35 -6.48
C MET A 385 -10.29 -3.93 -5.37
N ILE A 386 -10.49 -3.17 -4.28
CA ILE A 386 -11.41 -3.57 -3.22
C ILE A 386 -12.84 -3.73 -3.78
N ALA A 387 -13.30 -2.78 -4.60
CA ALA A 387 -14.64 -2.87 -5.21
C ALA A 387 -14.77 -4.06 -6.19
N ARG A 388 -13.75 -4.32 -7.02
CA ARG A 388 -13.70 -5.50 -7.91
C ARG A 388 -13.77 -6.81 -7.12
N ASP A 389 -13.02 -6.90 -6.02
CA ASP A 389 -13.02 -8.09 -5.15
C ASP A 389 -14.36 -8.28 -4.43
N VAL A 390 -15.06 -7.20 -4.05
CA VAL A 390 -16.43 -7.31 -3.50
C VAL A 390 -17.36 -7.93 -4.53
N VAL A 391 -17.38 -7.42 -5.76
CA VAL A 391 -18.23 -7.98 -6.83
C VAL A 391 -17.89 -9.45 -7.07
N ARG A 392 -16.62 -9.79 -7.18
CA ARG A 392 -16.14 -11.16 -7.44
C ARG A 392 -16.49 -12.13 -6.31
N VAL A 393 -16.22 -11.74 -5.06
CA VAL A 393 -16.35 -12.64 -3.89
C VAL A 393 -17.77 -12.74 -3.39
N ALA A 394 -18.54 -11.64 -3.42
CA ALA A 394 -19.94 -11.64 -3.02
C ALA A 394 -20.89 -12.12 -4.14
N GLY A 395 -20.42 -12.16 -5.40
CA GLY A 395 -21.22 -12.64 -6.54
C GLY A 395 -22.32 -11.67 -6.98
N ILE A 396 -22.06 -10.36 -6.94
CA ILE A 396 -22.99 -9.26 -7.22
C ILE A 396 -22.57 -8.44 -8.43
#